data_a7e5e50c2e331c3fcaf6c90bba36e9f7
#
_entry.id   a7e5e50c2e331c3fcaf6c90bba36e9f7
#
_cell.length_a   1.000
_cell.length_b   1.000
_cell.length_c   1.000
_cell.angle_alpha   90.00
_cell.angle_beta   90.00
_cell.angle_gamma   90.00
#
_symmetry.space_group_name_H-M   'P 1'
#
loop_
_entity.id
_entity.type
_entity.pdbx_description
1 polymer ?
#
loop_
_entity_poly.entity_id
_entity_poly.type
_entity_poly.pdbx_seq_one_letter_code
_entity_poly.pdbx_strand_id
1 'polypeptide(L)'
;MAPVFDVDSGRRHVLALPGEVGPEVLEILARSRFPRAAWQAAVPASRKSGPLSTRGRPAPVAVLRLSRLSTVVGPYTVDRGTTAHTGLPTGKAYLIDAPVERGGRPWPVGGDRNGLRRAFPEGLPVRDEGRVLDWAIAVARRLGGTVRIAGPDGRPGVLLTPDPAAAVDLTVWSDLWLDPDAVLAVMRRALPRAYLNLPTGAWAGPPPGTGERVVPGAEALTSEQRTALHAAADAFDRAALENPAPLQAFGALADLDLDGMIALEVSGETTLPPVVASLPWAARGAVAYRVRWEAADLHDLESERPSLLHRVARGRAAPLVVAIARAVHAAVSGEITDTMDFVVDPADL
;
A
#
# COMPACT_ATOMS: atom_id res chain seq x y z
N MET A 1 -33.62 1.15 -8.36
CA MET A 1 -33.06 -0.22 -8.57
C MET A 1 -31.84 -0.06 -9.47
N ALA A 2 -30.67 -0.56 -9.07
CA ALA A 2 -29.45 -0.50 -9.90
C ALA A 2 -29.63 -1.33 -11.17
N PRO A 3 -29.06 -0.92 -12.33
CA PRO A 3 -29.12 -1.69 -13.56
C PRO A 3 -28.37 -3.01 -13.40
N VAL A 4 -28.83 -4.04 -14.12
CA VAL A 4 -28.14 -5.35 -14.16
C VAL A 4 -26.83 -5.19 -14.95
N PHE A 5 -25.80 -5.86 -14.46
CA PHE A 5 -24.47 -5.84 -15.09
C PHE A 5 -24.52 -6.54 -16.46
N ASP A 6 -24.06 -5.81 -17.49
CA ASP A 6 -24.00 -6.36 -18.85
C ASP A 6 -22.70 -7.16 -19.06
N VAL A 7 -22.85 -8.39 -19.55
CA VAL A 7 -21.73 -9.31 -19.80
C VAL A 7 -20.79 -8.81 -20.92
N ASP A 8 -21.29 -8.00 -21.86
CA ASP A 8 -20.49 -7.41 -22.93
C ASP A 8 -19.46 -6.36 -22.45
N SER A 9 -19.46 -6.04 -21.15
CA SER A 9 -18.43 -5.21 -20.53
C SER A 9 -17.05 -5.90 -20.41
N GLY A 10 -16.84 -7.04 -21.11
CA GLY A 10 -15.59 -7.84 -21.08
C GLY A 10 -14.30 -7.11 -21.41
N ARG A 11 -14.42 -5.91 -22.01
CA ARG A 11 -13.27 -5.05 -22.37
C ARG A 11 -12.85 -4.08 -21.28
N ARG A 12 -13.56 -4.02 -20.14
CA ARG A 12 -13.27 -3.13 -19.01
C ARG A 12 -12.88 -3.92 -17.77
N HIS A 13 -12.04 -3.31 -16.95
CA HIS A 13 -11.80 -3.82 -15.61
C HIS A 13 -13.07 -3.64 -14.77
N VAL A 14 -13.29 -4.55 -13.82
CA VAL A 14 -14.48 -4.53 -12.97
C VAL A 14 -14.06 -4.71 -11.52
N LEU A 15 -14.53 -3.83 -10.65
CA LEU A 15 -14.46 -4.00 -9.21
C LEU A 15 -15.81 -4.53 -8.74
N ALA A 16 -15.85 -5.75 -8.21
CA ALA A 16 -17.03 -6.34 -7.60
C ALA A 16 -16.92 -6.31 -6.07
N LEU A 17 -17.95 -5.81 -5.41
CA LEU A 17 -18.01 -5.62 -3.96
C LEU A 17 -19.26 -6.29 -3.39
N PRO A 18 -19.25 -6.63 -2.08
CA PRO A 18 -20.43 -7.10 -1.36
C PRO A 18 -21.60 -6.13 -1.51
N GLY A 19 -22.82 -6.67 -1.48
CA GLY A 19 -24.05 -5.90 -1.75
C GLY A 19 -24.34 -4.78 -0.76
N GLU A 20 -23.88 -4.91 0.48
CA GLU A 20 -24.01 -3.93 1.56
C GLU A 20 -23.12 -2.70 1.39
N VAL A 21 -22.02 -2.80 0.65
CA VAL A 21 -21.09 -1.68 0.44
C VAL A 21 -21.78 -0.57 -0.35
N GLY A 22 -21.87 0.62 0.26
CA GLY A 22 -22.45 1.81 -0.36
C GLY A 22 -21.45 2.56 -1.26
N PRO A 23 -21.93 3.37 -2.21
CA PRO A 23 -21.09 4.19 -3.06
C PRO A 23 -20.28 5.24 -2.28
N GLU A 24 -20.78 5.69 -1.14
CA GLU A 24 -20.11 6.63 -0.23
C GLU A 24 -18.81 6.05 0.33
N VAL A 25 -18.79 4.76 0.67
CA VAL A 25 -17.57 4.07 1.13
C VAL A 25 -16.52 4.06 0.03
N LEU A 26 -16.96 3.81 -1.21
CA LEU A 26 -16.04 3.80 -2.36
C LEU A 26 -15.44 5.18 -2.61
N GLU A 27 -16.21 6.27 -2.43
CA GLU A 27 -15.72 7.64 -2.55
C GLU A 27 -14.67 7.96 -1.48
N ILE A 28 -14.92 7.59 -0.22
CA ILE A 28 -13.98 7.81 0.88
C ILE A 28 -12.65 7.10 0.59
N LEU A 29 -12.70 5.83 0.19
CA LEU A 29 -11.49 5.08 -0.17
C LEU A 29 -10.81 5.61 -1.44
N ALA A 30 -11.58 6.17 -2.39
CA ALA A 30 -11.01 6.81 -3.55
C ALA A 30 -10.25 8.09 -3.18
N ARG A 31 -10.77 8.90 -2.27
CA ARG A 31 -10.14 10.15 -1.84
C ARG A 31 -8.79 9.94 -1.13
N SER A 32 -8.58 8.80 -0.50
CA SER A 32 -7.28 8.47 0.11
C SER A 32 -6.12 8.43 -0.91
N ARG A 33 -6.42 8.08 -2.17
CA ARG A 33 -5.42 8.00 -3.25
C ARG A 33 -5.59 9.07 -4.33
N PHE A 34 -6.81 9.53 -4.51
CA PHE A 34 -7.22 10.51 -5.51
C PHE A 34 -7.96 11.65 -4.81
N PRO A 35 -7.27 12.66 -4.26
CA PRO A 35 -7.86 13.67 -3.38
C PRO A 35 -9.04 14.44 -3.99
N ARG A 36 -9.14 14.45 -5.34
CA ARG A 36 -10.24 15.09 -6.08
C ARG A 36 -11.31 14.12 -6.53
N ALA A 37 -11.29 12.87 -6.04
CA ALA A 37 -12.32 11.91 -6.38
C ALA A 37 -13.69 12.38 -5.88
N ALA A 38 -14.68 12.32 -6.75
CA ALA A 38 -16.05 12.69 -6.43
C ALA A 38 -17.03 12.03 -7.38
N TRP A 39 -18.20 11.68 -6.85
CA TRP A 39 -19.32 11.27 -7.67
C TRP A 39 -19.85 12.45 -8.48
N GLN A 40 -20.02 12.24 -9.77
CA GLN A 40 -20.71 13.17 -10.66
C GLN A 40 -22.18 12.80 -10.73
N ALA A 41 -23.05 13.81 -10.88
CA ALA A 41 -24.46 13.55 -11.13
C ALA A 41 -24.64 12.61 -12.32
N ALA A 42 -25.53 11.63 -12.17
CA ALA A 42 -25.79 10.63 -13.19
C ALA A 42 -26.20 11.32 -14.51
N VAL A 43 -25.34 11.22 -15.52
CA VAL A 43 -25.66 11.68 -16.86
C VAL A 43 -26.53 10.61 -17.50
N PRO A 44 -27.70 10.95 -18.06
CA PRO A 44 -28.50 9.98 -18.83
C PRO A 44 -27.62 9.42 -19.96
N ALA A 45 -27.54 8.09 -20.06
CA ALA A 45 -26.78 7.45 -21.13
C ALA A 45 -27.18 8.03 -22.49
N SER A 46 -26.22 8.68 -23.16
CA SER A 46 -26.44 9.31 -24.46
C SER A 46 -26.87 8.23 -25.47
N ARG A 47 -28.09 8.32 -25.95
CA ARG A 47 -28.59 7.47 -27.01
C ARG A 47 -27.88 7.85 -28.33
N LYS A 48 -27.05 6.98 -28.86
CA LYS A 48 -26.98 6.82 -30.32
C LYS A 48 -28.21 6.00 -30.71
N SER A 49 -29.30 6.69 -30.96
CA SER A 49 -30.62 6.10 -31.17
C SER A 49 -30.78 5.66 -32.62
N GLY A 50 -31.07 4.38 -32.80
CA GLY A 50 -31.94 3.93 -33.90
C GLY A 50 -33.41 3.98 -33.41
N PRO A 51 -34.39 4.16 -34.30
CA PRO A 51 -35.75 4.56 -33.90
C PRO A 51 -36.70 3.44 -33.45
N LEU A 52 -36.28 2.28 -33.06
CA LEU A 52 -37.14 1.15 -32.68
C LEU A 52 -36.59 0.31 -31.50
N SER A 53 -36.61 0.84 -30.30
CA SER A 53 -36.46 0.00 -29.10
C SER A 53 -37.41 0.48 -27.99
N THR A 54 -38.49 -0.29 -27.80
CA THR A 54 -39.47 -0.14 -26.71
C THR A 54 -39.00 -0.72 -25.37
N ARG A 55 -37.71 -1.05 -25.22
CA ARG A 55 -37.12 -1.48 -23.94
C ARG A 55 -36.80 -0.27 -23.09
N GLY A 56 -37.22 -0.35 -21.83
CA GLY A 56 -37.21 0.73 -20.87
C GLY A 56 -35.89 1.53 -20.82
N ARG A 57 -36.03 2.81 -20.47
CA ARG A 57 -34.92 3.76 -20.31
C ARG A 57 -33.89 3.15 -19.33
N PRO A 58 -32.62 2.97 -19.72
CA PRO A 58 -31.62 2.45 -18.79
C PRO A 58 -31.56 3.37 -17.55
N ALA A 59 -31.52 2.76 -16.35
CA ALA A 59 -31.42 3.52 -15.12
C ALA A 59 -30.14 4.37 -15.16
N PRO A 60 -30.19 5.61 -14.65
CA PRO A 60 -29.04 6.49 -14.64
C PRO A 60 -27.95 5.85 -13.75
N VAL A 61 -26.74 5.75 -14.25
CA VAL A 61 -25.59 5.18 -13.55
C VAL A 61 -24.69 6.31 -13.10
N ALA A 62 -24.28 6.28 -11.83
CA ALA A 62 -23.38 7.29 -11.29
C ALA A 62 -21.93 7.06 -11.78
N VAL A 63 -21.17 8.13 -11.87
CA VAL A 63 -19.76 8.10 -12.31
C VAL A 63 -18.90 8.72 -11.21
N LEU A 64 -18.02 7.90 -10.62
CA LEU A 64 -16.98 8.37 -9.71
C LEU A 64 -15.75 8.75 -10.55
N ARG A 65 -15.40 10.02 -10.57
CA ARG A 65 -14.21 10.50 -11.24
C ARG A 65 -13.01 10.34 -10.31
N LEU A 66 -12.04 9.52 -10.68
CA LEU A 66 -10.81 9.32 -9.91
C LEU A 66 -9.72 10.31 -10.31
N SER A 67 -9.50 10.46 -11.63
CA SER A 67 -8.49 11.35 -12.19
C SER A 67 -9.03 12.11 -13.40
N ARG A 68 -8.17 12.82 -14.10
CA ARG A 68 -8.51 13.43 -15.40
C ARG A 68 -8.85 12.38 -16.47
N LEU A 69 -8.26 11.20 -16.38
CA LEU A 69 -8.29 10.16 -17.41
C LEU A 69 -9.11 8.94 -17.00
N SER A 70 -9.39 8.76 -15.70
CA SER A 70 -9.98 7.53 -15.19
C SER A 70 -11.25 7.77 -14.39
N THR A 71 -12.22 6.89 -14.60
CA THR A 71 -13.53 6.91 -13.94
C THR A 71 -13.96 5.52 -13.50
N VAL A 72 -14.86 5.47 -12.55
CA VAL A 72 -15.54 4.26 -12.09
C VAL A 72 -17.03 4.45 -12.25
N VAL A 73 -17.69 3.56 -12.97
CA VAL A 73 -19.10 3.67 -13.33
C VAL A 73 -19.89 2.57 -12.63
N GLY A 74 -20.91 2.93 -11.90
CA GLY A 74 -21.74 1.98 -11.16
C GLY A 74 -22.61 2.65 -10.10
N PRO A 75 -23.24 1.89 -9.20
CA PRO A 75 -23.20 0.42 -9.13
C PRO A 75 -24.11 -0.28 -10.15
N TYR A 76 -23.67 -1.45 -10.58
CA TYR A 76 -24.47 -2.43 -11.29
C TYR A 76 -24.78 -3.61 -10.35
N THR A 77 -25.93 -4.25 -10.52
CA THR A 77 -26.25 -5.44 -9.74
C THR A 77 -25.67 -6.69 -10.42
N VAL A 78 -24.94 -7.51 -9.66
CA VAL A 78 -24.47 -8.84 -10.06
C VAL A 78 -25.38 -9.85 -9.38
N ASP A 79 -26.25 -10.48 -10.16
CA ASP A 79 -27.11 -11.56 -9.71
C ASP A 79 -26.46 -12.94 -9.92
N ARG A 80 -27.15 -14.01 -9.52
CA ARG A 80 -26.65 -15.39 -9.68
C ARG A 80 -26.43 -15.78 -11.14
N GLY A 81 -27.24 -15.29 -12.05
CA GLY A 81 -27.11 -15.54 -13.49
C GLY A 81 -25.83 -14.92 -14.02
N THR A 82 -25.59 -13.66 -13.69
CA THR A 82 -24.37 -12.91 -14.02
C THR A 82 -23.13 -13.58 -13.42
N THR A 83 -23.20 -14.04 -12.17
CA THR A 83 -22.10 -14.78 -11.51
C THR A 83 -21.72 -16.04 -12.30
N ALA A 84 -22.68 -16.82 -12.74
CA ALA A 84 -22.43 -18.04 -13.50
C ALA A 84 -21.67 -17.78 -14.82
N HIS A 85 -21.88 -16.64 -15.45
CA HIS A 85 -21.23 -16.28 -16.72
C HIS A 85 -19.89 -15.54 -16.55
N THR A 86 -19.75 -14.76 -15.48
CA THR A 86 -18.59 -13.86 -15.32
C THR A 86 -17.59 -14.32 -14.26
N GLY A 87 -17.98 -15.23 -13.37
CA GLY A 87 -17.23 -15.61 -12.18
C GLY A 87 -17.19 -14.54 -11.08
N LEU A 88 -17.81 -13.37 -11.30
CA LEU A 88 -17.88 -12.32 -10.27
C LEU A 88 -18.79 -12.75 -9.13
N PRO A 89 -18.49 -12.40 -7.86
CA PRO A 89 -19.38 -12.66 -6.75
C PRO A 89 -20.69 -11.86 -6.88
N THR A 90 -21.79 -12.38 -6.33
CA THR A 90 -23.05 -11.64 -6.22
C THR A 90 -22.84 -10.37 -5.39
N GLY A 91 -23.46 -9.27 -5.80
CA GLY A 91 -23.31 -7.98 -5.12
C GLY A 91 -23.41 -6.80 -6.05
N LYS A 92 -22.52 -5.84 -5.87
CA LYS A 92 -22.40 -4.63 -6.70
C LYS A 92 -21.12 -4.68 -7.55
N ALA A 93 -21.24 -4.34 -8.81
CA ALA A 93 -20.11 -4.19 -9.72
C ALA A 93 -19.93 -2.73 -10.15
N TYR A 94 -18.69 -2.35 -10.33
CA TYR A 94 -18.27 -1.05 -10.81
C TYR A 94 -17.32 -1.24 -11.97
N LEU A 95 -17.63 -0.63 -13.12
CA LEU A 95 -16.78 -0.64 -14.30
C LEU A 95 -15.68 0.40 -14.13
N ILE A 96 -14.46 -0.01 -14.31
CA ILE A 96 -13.29 0.86 -14.28
C ILE A 96 -12.92 1.22 -15.72
N ASP A 97 -12.88 2.51 -16.01
CA ASP A 97 -12.44 3.07 -17.27
C ASP A 97 -11.14 3.85 -17.04
N ALA A 98 -10.04 3.35 -17.56
CA ALA A 98 -8.71 3.93 -17.44
C ALA A 98 -7.98 3.81 -18.79
N PRO A 99 -7.06 4.74 -19.13
CA PRO A 99 -6.24 4.59 -20.33
C PRO A 99 -5.39 3.32 -20.21
N VAL A 100 -5.25 2.59 -21.32
CA VAL A 100 -4.39 1.41 -21.37
C VAL A 100 -2.94 1.86 -21.45
N GLU A 101 -2.19 1.69 -20.38
CA GLU A 101 -0.78 2.07 -20.28
C GLU A 101 0.03 0.89 -19.73
N ARG A 102 0.91 0.33 -20.58
CA ARG A 102 1.71 -0.86 -20.27
C ARG A 102 3.19 -0.52 -20.17
N GLY A 103 3.82 -1.01 -19.12
CA GLY A 103 5.27 -1.03 -18.95
C GLY A 103 5.91 -2.26 -19.59
N GLY A 104 7.13 -2.55 -19.18
CA GLY A 104 7.83 -3.76 -19.59
C GLY A 104 7.20 -5.03 -18.99
N ARG A 105 7.63 -6.18 -19.53
CA ARG A 105 7.30 -7.49 -18.95
C ARG A 105 7.77 -7.56 -17.50
N PRO A 106 6.95 -8.17 -16.61
CA PRO A 106 7.40 -8.38 -15.25
C PRO A 106 8.65 -9.27 -15.22
N TRP A 107 9.58 -8.95 -14.30
CA TRP A 107 10.74 -9.79 -14.09
C TRP A 107 10.32 -11.22 -13.71
N PRO A 108 11.03 -12.26 -14.20
CA PRO A 108 10.70 -13.65 -13.88
C PRO A 108 10.77 -13.94 -12.38
N VAL A 109 11.68 -13.25 -11.67
CA VAL A 109 11.89 -13.38 -10.23
C VAL A 109 11.20 -12.23 -9.50
N GLY A 110 10.54 -12.53 -8.41
CA GLY A 110 9.80 -11.59 -7.55
C GLY A 110 8.34 -11.99 -7.38
N GLY A 111 7.73 -11.49 -6.33
CA GLY A 111 6.41 -11.89 -5.92
C GLY A 111 5.28 -11.36 -6.80
N ASP A 112 4.12 -11.96 -6.65
CA ASP A 112 2.87 -11.54 -7.27
C ASP A 112 1.73 -11.51 -6.26
N ARG A 113 1.97 -10.86 -5.12
CA ARG A 113 1.01 -10.80 -4.00
C ARG A 113 -0.40 -10.36 -4.41
N ASN A 114 -0.48 -9.53 -5.45
CA ASN A 114 -1.73 -8.98 -5.96
C ASN A 114 -2.26 -9.70 -7.21
N GLY A 115 -1.54 -10.69 -7.76
CA GLY A 115 -1.92 -11.38 -9.00
C GLY A 115 -1.76 -10.54 -10.27
N LEU A 116 -1.14 -9.36 -10.20
CA LEU A 116 -1.00 -8.46 -11.36
C LEU A 116 -0.05 -9.02 -12.42
N ARG A 117 1.03 -9.71 -12.03
CA ARG A 117 1.95 -10.34 -12.99
C ARG A 117 1.26 -11.44 -13.78
N ARG A 118 0.46 -12.24 -13.09
CA ARG A 118 -0.38 -13.28 -13.72
C ARG A 118 -1.42 -12.68 -14.67
N ALA A 119 -1.99 -11.55 -14.30
CA ALA A 119 -2.99 -10.86 -15.12
C ALA A 119 -2.38 -10.10 -16.31
N PHE A 120 -1.13 -9.66 -16.20
CA PHE A 120 -0.42 -8.85 -17.21
C PHE A 120 0.96 -9.43 -17.56
N PRO A 121 1.03 -10.65 -18.12
CA PRO A 121 2.32 -11.32 -18.38
C PRO A 121 3.18 -10.60 -19.42
N GLU A 122 2.56 -9.83 -20.32
CA GLU A 122 3.25 -9.12 -21.40
C GLU A 122 3.69 -7.70 -21.04
N GLY A 123 3.15 -7.13 -19.95
CA GLY A 123 3.51 -5.80 -19.50
C GLY A 123 2.61 -5.31 -18.38
N LEU A 124 3.20 -4.93 -17.24
CA LEU A 124 2.46 -4.44 -16.09
C LEU A 124 1.76 -3.11 -16.40
N PRO A 125 0.57 -2.87 -15.82
CA PRO A 125 -0.06 -1.56 -15.89
C PRO A 125 0.81 -0.52 -15.18
N VAL A 126 0.94 0.65 -15.79
CA VAL A 126 1.76 1.75 -15.28
C VAL A 126 0.96 3.05 -15.25
N ARG A 127 1.54 4.10 -14.66
CA ARG A 127 0.97 5.44 -14.59
C ARG A 127 -0.47 5.44 -14.06
N ASP A 128 -1.43 6.01 -14.82
CA ASP A 128 -2.80 6.17 -14.33
C ASP A 128 -3.52 4.83 -14.23
N GLU A 129 -3.36 3.94 -15.21
CA GLU A 129 -3.94 2.59 -15.14
C GLU A 129 -3.39 1.80 -13.95
N GLY A 130 -2.06 1.81 -13.75
CA GLY A 130 -1.41 1.14 -12.62
C GLY A 130 -1.97 1.62 -11.29
N ARG A 131 -2.02 2.95 -11.08
CA ARG A 131 -2.55 3.54 -9.84
C ARG A 131 -4.01 3.18 -9.58
N VAL A 132 -4.84 3.17 -10.62
CA VAL A 132 -6.26 2.85 -10.51
C VAL A 132 -6.48 1.36 -10.20
N LEU A 133 -5.71 0.47 -10.83
CA LEU A 133 -5.80 -0.97 -10.55
C LEU A 133 -5.25 -1.31 -9.16
N ASP A 134 -4.15 -0.71 -8.74
CA ASP A 134 -3.63 -0.87 -7.37
C ASP A 134 -4.66 -0.42 -6.34
N TRP A 135 -5.31 0.72 -6.57
CA TRP A 135 -6.40 1.18 -5.72
C TRP A 135 -7.59 0.21 -5.72
N ALA A 136 -8.02 -0.28 -6.89
CA ALA A 136 -9.14 -1.20 -6.98
C ALA A 136 -8.87 -2.53 -6.24
N ILE A 137 -7.64 -3.05 -6.34
CA ILE A 137 -7.21 -4.25 -5.62
C ILE A 137 -7.17 -3.99 -4.11
N ALA A 138 -6.70 -2.80 -3.70
CA ALA A 138 -6.69 -2.38 -2.31
C ALA A 138 -8.11 -2.29 -1.72
N VAL A 139 -9.04 -1.68 -2.46
CA VAL A 139 -10.46 -1.61 -2.09
C VAL A 139 -11.07 -3.02 -2.01
N ALA A 140 -10.81 -3.87 -3.00
CA ALA A 140 -11.28 -5.25 -2.99
C ALA A 140 -10.75 -6.01 -1.77
N ARG A 141 -9.47 -5.83 -1.40
CA ARG A 141 -8.89 -6.43 -0.20
C ARG A 141 -9.60 -5.97 1.07
N ARG A 142 -9.76 -4.66 1.23
CA ARG A 142 -10.36 -4.09 2.44
C ARG A 142 -11.83 -4.47 2.63
N LEU A 143 -12.57 -4.59 1.52
CA LEU A 143 -14.03 -4.81 1.55
C LEU A 143 -14.45 -6.25 1.17
N GLY A 144 -13.51 -7.18 1.06
CA GLY A 144 -13.79 -8.57 0.70
C GLY A 144 -14.33 -8.72 -0.73
N GLY A 145 -13.88 -7.88 -1.64
CA GLY A 145 -14.29 -7.86 -3.04
C GLY A 145 -13.38 -8.64 -3.99
N THR A 146 -13.64 -8.51 -5.28
CA THR A 146 -12.89 -9.14 -6.37
C THR A 146 -12.69 -8.13 -7.50
N VAL A 147 -11.52 -8.12 -8.12
CA VAL A 147 -11.23 -7.34 -9.32
C VAL A 147 -11.14 -8.28 -10.53
N ARG A 148 -11.95 -8.04 -11.54
CA ARG A 148 -11.79 -8.69 -12.84
C ARG A 148 -10.96 -7.78 -13.74
N ILE A 149 -9.80 -8.25 -14.13
CA ILE A 149 -8.95 -7.61 -15.11
C ILE A 149 -9.48 -7.95 -16.50
N ALA A 150 -9.69 -6.97 -17.36
CA ALA A 150 -10.08 -7.19 -18.76
C ALA A 150 -9.02 -8.00 -19.49
N GLY A 151 -9.45 -9.02 -20.21
CA GLY A 151 -8.56 -9.81 -21.06
C GLY A 151 -8.19 -9.04 -22.34
N PRO A 152 -7.05 -9.33 -22.97
CA PRO A 152 -6.70 -8.79 -24.27
C PRO A 152 -7.68 -9.32 -25.34
N ASP A 153 -7.99 -8.48 -26.31
CA ASP A 153 -8.76 -8.85 -27.52
C ASP A 153 -10.11 -9.54 -27.26
N GLY A 154 -10.76 -9.21 -26.13
CA GLY A 154 -12.04 -9.80 -25.74
C GLY A 154 -11.97 -11.22 -25.17
N ARG A 155 -10.77 -11.71 -24.86
CA ARG A 155 -10.59 -12.98 -24.12
C ARG A 155 -11.16 -12.86 -22.70
N PRO A 156 -11.49 -14.00 -22.06
CA PRO A 156 -11.89 -13.98 -20.65
C PRO A 156 -10.87 -13.28 -19.78
N GLY A 157 -11.35 -12.38 -18.92
CA GLY A 157 -10.49 -11.67 -18.00
C GLY A 157 -9.99 -12.53 -16.83
N VAL A 158 -8.99 -12.04 -16.15
CA VAL A 158 -8.42 -12.69 -14.93
C VAL A 158 -9.13 -12.15 -13.70
N LEU A 159 -9.56 -13.05 -12.80
CA LEU A 159 -10.11 -12.67 -11.50
C LEU A 159 -8.98 -12.59 -10.46
N LEU A 160 -8.94 -11.49 -9.75
CA LEU A 160 -8.07 -11.23 -8.61
C LEU A 160 -8.96 -11.10 -7.36
N THR A 161 -8.80 -12.02 -6.42
CA THR A 161 -9.53 -12.00 -5.14
C THR A 161 -8.50 -11.84 -4.04
N PRO A 162 -8.15 -10.60 -3.67
CA PRO A 162 -7.11 -10.34 -2.68
C PRO A 162 -7.54 -10.85 -1.31
N ASP A 163 -6.61 -11.46 -0.57
CA ASP A 163 -6.86 -11.91 0.80
C ASP A 163 -6.99 -10.69 1.74
N PRO A 164 -8.16 -10.48 2.38
CA PRO A 164 -8.35 -9.36 3.31
C PRO A 164 -7.37 -9.38 4.48
N ALA A 165 -7.01 -10.58 4.96
CA ALA A 165 -6.08 -10.75 6.07
C ALA A 165 -4.61 -10.44 5.69
N ALA A 166 -4.30 -10.19 4.41
CA ALA A 166 -2.93 -9.89 4.00
C ALA A 166 -2.44 -8.48 4.38
N ALA A 167 -3.33 -7.54 4.70
CA ALA A 167 -2.98 -6.19 5.14
C ALA A 167 -2.92 -6.12 6.66
N VAL A 168 -1.77 -6.42 7.24
CA VAL A 168 -1.56 -6.45 8.71
C VAL A 168 -0.93 -5.17 9.22
N ASP A 169 -0.02 -4.57 8.45
CA ASP A 169 0.79 -3.45 8.89
C ASP A 169 -0.04 -2.17 9.01
N LEU A 170 0.29 -1.38 10.02
CA LEU A 170 -0.36 -0.11 10.31
C LEU A 170 0.69 0.99 10.48
N THR A 171 0.33 2.22 10.08
CA THR A 171 1.16 3.40 10.33
C THR A 171 0.35 4.42 11.12
N VAL A 172 0.88 4.86 12.25
CA VAL A 172 0.36 6.01 12.99
C VAL A 172 1.14 7.25 12.58
N TRP A 173 0.42 8.28 12.13
CA TRP A 173 0.96 9.56 11.70
C TRP A 173 0.66 10.62 12.75
N SER A 174 1.68 11.38 13.16
CA SER A 174 1.53 12.42 14.19
C SER A 174 2.51 13.57 13.95
N ASP A 175 2.32 14.68 14.60
CA ASP A 175 3.28 15.77 14.71
C ASP A 175 4.20 15.64 15.92
N LEU A 176 3.95 14.65 16.80
CA LEU A 176 4.73 14.36 17.98
C LEU A 176 5.85 13.35 17.67
N TRP A 177 7.06 13.66 18.13
CA TRP A 177 8.20 12.74 18.12
C TRP A 177 8.38 12.14 19.53
N LEU A 178 8.32 10.83 19.62
CA LEU A 178 8.73 10.09 20.84
C LEU A 178 10.21 9.77 20.74
N ASP A 179 10.93 9.90 21.85
CA ASP A 179 12.29 9.40 21.95
C ASP A 179 12.35 7.85 21.94
N PRO A 180 13.52 7.25 21.69
CA PRO A 180 13.65 5.80 21.59
C PRO A 180 13.17 5.05 22.85
N ASP A 181 13.43 5.57 24.06
CA ASP A 181 13.03 4.91 25.31
C ASP A 181 11.52 4.92 25.49
N ALA A 182 10.85 6.02 25.10
CA ALA A 182 9.39 6.12 25.13
C ALA A 182 8.75 5.15 24.12
N VAL A 183 9.30 5.05 22.90
CA VAL A 183 8.84 4.08 21.88
C VAL A 183 9.01 2.65 22.37
N LEU A 184 10.16 2.33 22.96
CA LEU A 184 10.39 1.01 23.56
C LEU A 184 9.40 0.70 24.67
N ALA A 185 9.14 1.67 25.55
CA ALA A 185 8.17 1.51 26.63
C ALA A 185 6.75 1.26 26.11
N VAL A 186 6.34 1.95 25.02
CA VAL A 186 5.06 1.73 24.34
C VAL A 186 5.00 0.32 23.76
N MET A 187 6.02 -0.10 23.02
CA MET A 187 6.06 -1.43 22.39
C MET A 187 6.06 -2.56 23.42
N ARG A 188 6.76 -2.39 24.54
CA ARG A 188 6.84 -3.39 25.62
C ARG A 188 5.52 -3.66 26.35
N ARG A 189 4.53 -2.79 26.22
CA ARG A 189 3.17 -3.07 26.73
C ARG A 189 2.52 -4.26 26.04
N ALA A 190 2.78 -4.44 24.75
CA ALA A 190 2.29 -5.58 23.96
C ALA A 190 3.32 -6.71 23.88
N LEU A 191 4.61 -6.37 23.77
CA LEU A 191 5.73 -7.29 23.55
C LEU A 191 6.86 -7.02 24.55
N PRO A 192 6.84 -7.65 25.75
CA PRO A 192 7.81 -7.36 26.83
C PRO A 192 9.27 -7.58 26.47
N ARG A 193 9.56 -8.45 25.45
CA ARG A 193 10.91 -8.74 24.96
C ARG A 193 11.40 -7.77 23.90
N ALA A 194 10.65 -6.72 23.58
CA ALA A 194 11.07 -5.73 22.60
C ALA A 194 12.37 -5.04 23.02
N TYR A 195 13.21 -4.72 22.03
CA TYR A 195 14.49 -4.06 22.19
C TYR A 195 14.65 -2.97 21.13
N LEU A 196 15.51 -1.97 21.42
CA LEU A 196 15.80 -0.90 20.47
C LEU A 196 16.75 -1.39 19.38
N ASN A 197 16.43 -1.02 18.15
CA ASN A 197 17.32 -1.07 17.01
C ASN A 197 17.68 0.39 16.65
N LEU A 198 18.69 0.88 17.34
CA LEU A 198 19.24 2.20 17.03
C LEU A 198 20.26 2.04 15.89
N PRO A 199 20.42 3.04 15.01
CA PRO A 199 21.60 3.11 14.17
C PRO A 199 22.82 3.22 15.11
N THR A 200 23.29 2.05 15.57
CA THR A 200 24.31 1.96 16.58
C THR A 200 25.64 2.20 15.96
N GLY A 201 26.34 2.97 16.63
CA GLY A 201 27.73 2.80 16.79
C GLY A 201 28.40 4.11 16.61
N ALA A 202 28.94 4.61 17.72
CA ALA A 202 30.26 5.18 17.57
C ALA A 202 31.00 4.29 16.59
N TRP A 203 31.28 4.83 15.38
CA TRP A 203 32.05 4.14 14.37
C TRP A 203 33.32 3.58 15.02
N ALA A 204 33.43 2.26 15.09
CA ALA A 204 34.52 1.60 15.81
C ALA A 204 35.84 1.65 15.03
N GLY A 205 35.91 2.48 13.99
CA GLY A 205 37.00 2.51 13.03
C GLY A 205 36.72 1.64 11.80
N PRO A 206 37.54 1.74 10.76
CA PRO A 206 37.42 0.91 9.58
C PRO A 206 37.61 -0.56 9.99
N PRO A 207 36.85 -1.49 9.39
CA PRO A 207 37.06 -2.91 9.64
C PRO A 207 38.51 -3.32 9.41
N PRO A 208 39.05 -4.26 10.18
CA PRO A 208 40.41 -4.73 9.96
C PRO A 208 40.63 -5.13 8.50
N GLY A 209 41.73 -4.67 7.90
CA GLY A 209 42.09 -4.95 6.49
C GLY A 209 41.49 -4.00 5.45
N THR A 210 40.70 -2.99 5.83
CA THR A 210 40.16 -2.00 4.87
C THR A 210 41.23 -1.09 4.29
N GLY A 211 42.40 -0.92 4.96
CA GLY A 211 43.53 -0.15 4.44
C GLY A 211 44.19 -0.76 3.19
N GLU A 212 43.94 -2.04 2.91
CA GLU A 212 44.46 -2.76 1.73
C GLU A 212 43.46 -2.78 0.55
N ARG A 213 42.22 -2.30 0.75
CA ARG A 213 41.24 -2.22 -0.36
C ARG A 213 41.57 -1.07 -1.28
N VAL A 214 41.97 -1.41 -2.50
CA VAL A 214 42.08 -0.43 -3.59
C VAL A 214 40.68 0.09 -3.91
N VAL A 215 40.43 1.34 -3.54
CA VAL A 215 39.18 2.02 -3.92
C VAL A 215 39.29 2.37 -5.41
N PRO A 216 38.36 1.92 -6.26
CA PRO A 216 38.38 2.28 -7.69
C PRO A 216 38.47 3.80 -7.88
N GLY A 217 39.47 4.28 -8.63
CA GLY A 217 39.78 5.69 -8.82
C GLY A 217 40.78 6.30 -7.84
N ALA A 218 41.15 5.61 -6.76
CA ALA A 218 42.22 6.06 -5.83
C ALA A 218 43.63 5.92 -6.39
N GLU A 219 43.80 5.11 -7.44
CA GLU A 219 45.05 4.94 -8.13
C GLU A 219 45.56 6.22 -8.81
N ALA A 220 44.63 7.12 -9.17
CA ALA A 220 44.95 8.42 -9.79
C ALA A 220 45.40 9.49 -8.79
N LEU A 221 45.29 9.24 -7.47
CA LEU A 221 45.66 10.17 -6.44
C LEU A 221 47.14 10.10 -6.09
N THR A 222 47.82 11.23 -5.99
CA THR A 222 49.16 11.33 -5.44
C THR A 222 49.15 10.96 -3.95
N SER A 223 50.32 10.62 -3.38
CA SER A 223 50.44 10.34 -1.94
C SER A 223 50.02 11.55 -1.09
N GLU A 224 50.30 12.77 -1.54
CA GLU A 224 49.92 13.99 -0.87
C GLU A 224 48.40 14.19 -0.88
N GLN A 225 47.75 13.93 -2.03
CA GLN A 225 46.26 13.99 -2.15
C GLN A 225 45.60 12.94 -1.27
N ARG A 226 46.16 11.72 -1.18
CA ARG A 226 45.64 10.67 -0.28
C ARG A 226 45.76 11.09 1.19
N THR A 227 46.91 11.64 1.59
CA THR A 227 47.09 12.12 2.96
C THR A 227 46.11 13.24 3.30
N ALA A 228 45.93 14.19 2.38
CA ALA A 228 44.95 15.29 2.57
C ALA A 228 43.53 14.76 2.66
N LEU A 229 43.14 13.76 1.84
CA LEU A 229 41.83 13.12 1.88
C LEU A 229 41.58 12.40 3.21
N HIS A 230 42.56 11.63 3.70
CA HIS A 230 42.47 10.96 5.00
C HIS A 230 42.36 11.98 6.14
N ALA A 231 43.13 13.03 6.14
CA ALA A 231 43.06 14.06 7.15
C ALA A 231 41.68 14.80 7.14
N ALA A 232 41.10 15.02 5.94
CA ALA A 232 39.77 15.59 5.80
C ALA A 232 38.69 14.61 6.30
N ALA A 233 38.80 13.32 6.00
CA ALA A 233 37.89 12.31 6.50
C ALA A 233 37.95 12.19 8.03
N ASP A 234 39.15 12.13 8.61
CA ASP A 234 39.33 12.07 10.06
C ASP A 234 38.76 13.32 10.77
N ALA A 235 38.91 14.50 10.14
CA ALA A 235 38.32 15.74 10.67
C ALA A 235 36.80 15.74 10.61
N PHE A 236 36.23 15.22 9.52
CA PHE A 236 34.79 15.06 9.36
C PHE A 236 34.21 14.07 10.39
N ASP A 237 34.86 12.91 10.56
CA ASP A 237 34.45 11.89 11.52
C ASP A 237 34.52 12.41 12.96
N ARG A 238 35.57 13.17 13.29
CA ARG A 238 35.69 13.80 14.60
C ARG A 238 34.60 14.83 14.84
N ALA A 239 34.30 15.70 13.87
CA ALA A 239 33.23 16.66 13.96
C ALA A 239 31.87 15.99 14.11
N ALA A 240 31.62 14.87 13.44
CA ALA A 240 30.40 14.08 13.55
C ALA A 240 30.27 13.39 14.93
N LEU A 241 31.38 12.98 15.54
CA LEU A 241 31.39 12.41 16.90
C LEU A 241 31.17 13.49 17.97
N GLU A 242 31.73 14.68 17.78
CA GLU A 242 31.54 15.82 18.70
C GLU A 242 30.13 16.43 18.61
N ASN A 243 29.53 16.42 17.43
CA ASN A 243 28.22 16.94 17.15
C ASN A 243 27.39 15.90 16.37
N PRO A 244 26.90 14.86 17.03
CA PRO A 244 26.10 13.83 16.36
C PRO A 244 24.85 14.44 15.77
N ALA A 245 24.57 14.10 14.51
CA ALA A 245 23.34 14.53 13.85
C ALA A 245 22.11 14.06 14.68
N PRO A 246 21.08 14.88 14.78
CA PRO A 246 19.87 14.47 15.46
C PRO A 246 19.30 13.19 14.84
N LEU A 247 18.81 12.30 15.67
CA LEU A 247 18.23 11.04 15.26
C LEU A 247 17.00 11.31 14.38
N GLN A 248 17.09 10.94 13.09
CA GLN A 248 16.00 11.15 12.11
C GLN A 248 15.12 9.93 11.93
N ALA A 249 15.64 8.75 12.29
CA ALA A 249 14.92 7.50 12.23
C ALA A 249 15.54 6.49 13.21
N PHE A 250 14.69 5.63 13.75
CA PHE A 250 15.11 4.49 14.59
C PHE A 250 13.99 3.45 14.62
N GLY A 251 14.23 2.31 15.25
CA GLY A 251 13.23 1.27 15.42
C GLY A 251 13.31 0.55 16.74
N ALA A 252 12.23 -0.10 17.09
CA ALA A 252 12.18 -1.13 18.11
C ALA A 252 11.68 -2.44 17.49
N LEU A 253 12.27 -3.55 17.87
CA LEU A 253 12.04 -4.86 17.30
C LEU A 253 11.59 -5.84 18.41
N ALA A 254 10.76 -6.80 18.01
CA ALA A 254 10.44 -7.95 18.86
C ALA A 254 10.39 -9.21 18.00
N ASP A 255 11.19 -10.18 18.37
CA ASP A 255 11.21 -11.50 17.75
C ASP A 255 9.99 -12.32 18.20
N LEU A 256 9.31 -12.95 17.26
CA LEU A 256 8.19 -13.87 17.47
C LEU A 256 8.59 -15.32 17.17
N ASP A 257 9.87 -15.64 17.25
CA ASP A 257 10.44 -16.94 16.94
C ASP A 257 10.06 -17.40 15.50
N LEU A 258 9.32 -18.50 15.38
CA LEU A 258 8.90 -19.05 14.08
C LEU A 258 7.85 -18.21 13.35
N ASP A 259 7.18 -17.30 14.04
CA ASP A 259 6.16 -16.45 13.45
C ASP A 259 6.74 -15.15 12.85
N GLY A 260 8.07 -14.98 12.83
CA GLY A 260 8.75 -13.82 12.26
C GLY A 260 9.05 -12.74 13.31
N MET A 261 8.93 -11.47 12.96
CA MET A 261 9.30 -10.34 13.81
C MET A 261 8.27 -9.22 13.68
N ILE A 262 8.10 -8.42 14.73
CA ILE A 262 7.42 -7.14 14.64
C ILE A 262 8.44 -6.01 14.78
N ALA A 263 8.39 -5.08 13.84
CA ALA A 263 9.15 -3.85 13.84
C ALA A 263 8.22 -2.66 14.10
N LEU A 264 8.62 -1.77 14.98
CA LEU A 264 8.07 -0.43 15.13
C LEU A 264 9.13 0.57 14.67
N GLU A 265 8.99 1.06 13.46
CA GLU A 265 9.91 2.01 12.84
C GLU A 265 9.38 3.44 13.05
N VAL A 266 10.26 4.35 13.46
CA VAL A 266 9.93 5.77 13.66
C VAL A 266 10.81 6.61 12.73
N SER A 267 10.19 7.47 11.94
CA SER A 267 10.90 8.37 11.04
C SER A 267 10.14 9.67 10.79
N GLY A 268 10.88 10.75 10.56
CA GLY A 268 10.33 12.00 10.04
C GLY A 268 10.11 11.91 8.54
N GLU A 269 8.90 12.24 8.06
CA GLU A 269 8.51 12.13 6.66
C GLU A 269 8.01 13.46 6.11
N THR A 270 8.48 13.81 4.92
CA THR A 270 7.99 14.96 4.15
C THR A 270 7.08 14.57 3.00
N THR A 271 7.17 13.30 2.57
CA THR A 271 6.28 12.73 1.56
C THR A 271 5.17 11.93 2.25
N LEU A 272 3.99 12.50 2.32
CA LEU A 272 2.87 11.95 3.08
C LEU A 272 1.80 11.37 2.17
N PRO A 273 1.03 10.35 2.64
CA PRO A 273 -0.20 9.95 1.98
C PRO A 273 -1.12 11.15 1.78
N PRO A 274 -1.87 11.24 0.66
CA PRO A 274 -2.74 12.39 0.38
C PRO A 274 -3.74 12.72 1.50
N VAL A 275 -4.24 11.71 2.20
CA VAL A 275 -5.17 11.88 3.31
C VAL A 275 -4.51 12.58 4.50
N VAL A 276 -3.28 12.22 4.84
CA VAL A 276 -2.49 12.84 5.92
C VAL A 276 -2.01 14.23 5.49
N ALA A 277 -1.53 14.38 4.26
CA ALA A 277 -1.04 15.66 3.71
C ALA A 277 -2.12 16.75 3.68
N SER A 278 -3.40 16.38 3.71
CA SER A 278 -4.52 17.33 3.76
C SER A 278 -4.78 17.92 5.15
N LEU A 279 -4.16 17.38 6.19
CA LEU A 279 -4.37 17.79 7.57
C LEU A 279 -3.52 19.02 7.93
N PRO A 280 -4.07 20.00 8.66
CA PRO A 280 -3.35 21.24 8.98
C PRO A 280 -2.03 21.04 9.73
N TRP A 281 -1.97 20.07 10.64
CA TRP A 281 -0.78 19.77 11.44
C TRP A 281 0.35 19.14 10.61
N ALA A 282 0.02 18.46 9.51
CA ALA A 282 0.97 17.76 8.65
C ALA A 282 1.60 18.63 7.56
N ALA A 283 1.32 19.96 7.53
CA ALA A 283 1.74 20.85 6.46
C ALA A 283 3.27 20.94 6.24
N ARG A 284 4.07 20.60 7.27
CA ARG A 284 5.54 20.61 7.21
C ARG A 284 6.16 19.22 7.27
N GLY A 285 5.36 18.18 7.16
CA GLY A 285 5.75 16.79 7.36
C GLY A 285 5.08 16.18 8.59
N ALA A 286 5.33 14.92 8.82
CA ALA A 286 4.80 14.16 9.95
C ALA A 286 5.82 13.16 10.45
N VAL A 287 5.64 12.68 11.66
CA VAL A 287 6.33 11.50 12.19
C VAL A 287 5.50 10.27 11.84
N ALA A 288 6.13 9.30 11.20
CA ALA A 288 5.54 8.01 10.88
C ALA A 288 6.00 6.97 11.91
N TYR A 289 5.05 6.34 12.56
CA TYR A 289 5.24 5.17 13.43
C TYR A 289 4.70 3.95 12.68
N ARG A 290 5.59 3.23 11.97
CA ARG A 290 5.21 2.08 11.15
C ARG A 290 5.31 0.82 11.97
N VAL A 291 4.18 0.20 12.25
CA VAL A 291 4.11 -1.11 12.91
C VAL A 291 3.99 -2.16 11.83
N ARG A 292 5.01 -2.96 11.65
CA ARG A 292 5.13 -3.93 10.56
C ARG A 292 5.36 -5.33 11.10
N TRP A 293 4.73 -6.29 10.47
CA TRP A 293 5.07 -7.69 10.66
C TRP A 293 5.98 -8.17 9.54
N GLU A 294 7.17 -8.59 9.92
CA GLU A 294 8.15 -9.17 9.01
C GLU A 294 8.07 -10.69 9.12
N ALA A 295 7.55 -11.33 8.06
CA ALA A 295 7.43 -12.78 7.99
C ALA A 295 8.81 -13.44 7.96
N ALA A 296 8.91 -14.63 8.56
CA ALA A 296 10.13 -15.44 8.50
C ALA A 296 10.47 -15.87 7.06
N ASP A 297 9.46 -16.03 6.21
CA ASP A 297 9.62 -16.35 4.78
C ASP A 297 9.13 -15.19 3.91
N LEU A 298 10.06 -14.47 3.29
CA LEU A 298 9.78 -13.37 2.38
C LEU A 298 9.13 -13.83 1.08
N HIS A 299 9.37 -15.07 0.63
CA HIS A 299 8.73 -15.58 -0.57
C HIS A 299 7.22 -15.75 -0.36
N ASP A 300 6.82 -16.27 0.79
CA ASP A 300 5.41 -16.38 1.17
C ASP A 300 4.74 -15.01 1.32
N LEU A 301 5.46 -14.01 1.86
CA LEU A 301 4.96 -12.64 1.99
C LEU A 301 4.59 -12.04 0.63
N GLU A 302 5.34 -12.36 -0.41
CA GLU A 302 5.14 -11.88 -1.77
C GLU A 302 4.23 -12.78 -2.62
N SER A 303 3.76 -13.89 -2.09
CA SER A 303 2.91 -14.84 -2.83
C SER A 303 1.44 -14.40 -2.84
N GLU A 304 0.76 -14.57 -3.99
CA GLU A 304 -0.72 -14.45 -4.09
C GLU A 304 -1.41 -15.51 -3.21
N ARG A 305 -0.76 -16.66 -3.02
CA ARG A 305 -1.28 -17.80 -2.24
C ARG A 305 -0.21 -18.28 -1.26
N PRO A 306 -0.04 -17.60 -0.14
CA PRO A 306 0.96 -17.98 0.84
C PRO A 306 0.64 -19.33 1.49
N SER A 307 1.65 -19.99 2.02
CA SER A 307 1.52 -21.27 2.73
C SER A 307 0.56 -21.19 3.92
N LEU A 308 0.11 -22.34 4.39
CA LEU A 308 -0.71 -22.40 5.62
C LEU A 308 0.09 -21.87 6.83
N LEU A 309 1.37 -22.19 6.91
CA LEU A 309 2.26 -21.75 7.99
C LEU A 309 2.31 -20.22 8.06
N HIS A 310 2.57 -19.57 6.92
CA HIS A 310 2.56 -18.12 6.83
C HIS A 310 1.22 -17.50 7.25
N ARG A 311 0.09 -18.07 6.82
CA ARG A 311 -1.24 -17.57 7.21
C ARG A 311 -1.51 -17.70 8.70
N VAL A 312 -1.03 -18.77 9.34
CA VAL A 312 -1.13 -18.98 10.79
C VAL A 312 -0.24 -17.96 11.54
N ALA A 313 1.03 -17.81 11.13
CA ALA A 313 1.95 -16.84 11.72
C ALA A 313 1.39 -15.41 11.62
N ARG A 314 0.89 -15.02 10.44
CA ARG A 314 0.23 -13.74 10.22
C ARG A 314 -0.98 -13.53 11.13
N GLY A 315 -1.83 -14.57 11.29
CA GLY A 315 -3.00 -14.49 12.16
C GLY A 315 -2.64 -14.30 13.65
N ARG A 316 -1.44 -14.76 14.08
CA ARG A 316 -0.92 -14.51 15.43
C ARG A 316 -0.27 -13.14 15.57
N ALA A 317 0.38 -12.64 14.52
CA ALA A 317 1.05 -11.34 14.52
C ALA A 317 0.06 -10.18 14.41
N ALA A 318 -1.02 -10.30 13.64
CA ALA A 318 -1.98 -9.23 13.39
C ALA A 318 -2.54 -8.56 14.66
N PRO A 319 -3.02 -9.27 15.70
CA PRO A 319 -3.50 -8.64 16.93
C PRO A 319 -2.39 -7.91 17.70
N LEU A 320 -1.12 -8.32 17.56
CA LEU A 320 0.02 -7.65 18.20
C LEU A 320 0.33 -6.33 17.48
N VAL A 321 0.28 -6.31 16.15
CA VAL A 321 0.39 -5.07 15.36
C VAL A 321 -0.69 -4.08 15.75
N VAL A 322 -1.94 -4.53 15.85
CA VAL A 322 -3.07 -3.70 16.30
C VAL A 322 -2.83 -3.15 17.70
N ALA A 323 -2.40 -4.00 18.65
CA ALA A 323 -2.16 -3.57 20.03
C ALA A 323 -1.05 -2.51 20.13
N ILE A 324 0.02 -2.65 19.34
CA ILE A 324 1.11 -1.67 19.31
C ILE A 324 0.63 -0.37 18.64
N ALA A 325 -0.08 -0.44 17.51
CA ALA A 325 -0.60 0.75 16.83
C ALA A 325 -1.55 1.55 17.75
N ARG A 326 -2.44 0.87 18.47
CA ARG A 326 -3.29 1.51 19.49
C ARG A 326 -2.48 2.17 20.61
N ALA A 327 -1.45 1.50 21.11
CA ALA A 327 -0.61 2.02 22.18
C ALA A 327 0.19 3.26 21.71
N VAL A 328 0.69 3.24 20.49
CA VAL A 328 1.34 4.39 19.85
C VAL A 328 0.33 5.54 19.68
N HIS A 329 -0.83 5.27 19.08
CA HIS A 329 -1.87 6.28 18.86
C HIS A 329 -2.33 6.91 20.18
N ALA A 330 -2.48 6.12 21.25
CA ALA A 330 -2.80 6.64 22.58
C ALA A 330 -1.71 7.56 23.17
N ALA A 331 -0.45 7.39 22.73
CA ALA A 331 0.67 8.20 23.20
C ALA A 331 0.86 9.49 22.38
N VAL A 332 0.60 9.45 21.05
CA VAL A 332 0.92 10.56 20.15
C VAL A 332 -0.29 11.17 19.45
N SER A 333 -1.47 10.55 19.55
CA SER A 333 -2.66 10.91 18.79
C SER A 333 -2.41 10.86 17.25
N GLY A 334 -3.20 11.59 16.46
CA GLY A 334 -3.02 11.69 15.02
C GLY A 334 -3.89 10.70 14.23
N GLU A 335 -3.43 10.25 13.06
CA GLU A 335 -4.19 9.41 12.15
C GLU A 335 -3.54 8.03 11.98
N ILE A 336 -4.36 6.99 11.81
CA ILE A 336 -3.87 5.65 11.51
C ILE A 336 -4.21 5.31 10.06
N THR A 337 -3.24 4.75 9.33
CA THR A 337 -3.46 4.22 7.98
C THR A 337 -3.01 2.76 7.88
N ASP A 338 -3.66 2.02 6.99
CA ASP A 338 -3.20 0.69 6.59
C ASP A 338 -2.08 0.76 5.52
N THR A 339 -1.59 -0.40 5.07
CA THR A 339 -0.55 -0.51 4.04
C THR A 339 -0.91 0.13 2.70
N MET A 340 -2.18 0.47 2.51
CA MET A 340 -2.71 1.03 1.27
C MET A 340 -3.11 2.50 1.41
N ASP A 341 -2.67 3.15 2.50
CA ASP A 341 -2.97 4.54 2.86
C ASP A 341 -4.46 4.81 3.14
N PHE A 342 -5.25 3.80 3.39
CA PHE A 342 -6.63 3.99 3.84
C PHE A 342 -6.66 4.27 5.34
N VAL A 343 -7.41 5.29 5.73
CA VAL A 343 -7.61 5.62 7.15
C VAL A 343 -8.30 4.48 7.86
N VAL A 344 -7.83 4.18 9.05
CA VAL A 344 -8.39 3.21 9.98
C VAL A 344 -8.88 3.95 11.22
N ASP A 345 -10.17 3.82 11.52
CA ASP A 345 -10.69 4.38 12.77
C ASP A 345 -10.05 3.65 13.96
N PRO A 346 -9.45 4.37 14.92
CA PRO A 346 -8.92 3.75 16.13
C PRO A 346 -9.93 2.91 16.92
N ALA A 347 -11.23 3.19 16.77
CA ALA A 347 -12.30 2.42 17.39
C ALA A 347 -12.51 1.05 16.73
N ASP A 348 -12.12 0.90 15.47
CA ASP A 348 -12.25 -0.34 14.70
C ASP A 348 -11.05 -1.29 14.87
N LEU A 349 -10.01 -0.84 15.56
CA LEU A 349 -8.77 -1.62 15.79
C LEU A 349 -8.93 -2.66 16.89
#